data_17e5e5d8eaf588ed805e5ab02987b5f0
#
_entry.id   17e5e5d8eaf588ed805e5ab02987b5f0
#
_cell.length_a   1.000
_cell.length_b   1.000
_cell.length_c   1.000
_cell.angle_alpha   90.00
_cell.angle_beta   90.00
_cell.angle_gamma   90.00
#
_symmetry.space_group_name_H-M   'P 1'
#
loop_
_entity.id
_entity.type
_entity.pdbx_description
1 polymer ?
#
loop_
_entity_poly.entity_id
_entity_poly.type
_entity_poly.pdbx_seq_one_letter_code
_entity_poly.pdbx_strand_id
1 'polypeptide(L)'
;MKNRIYGIETEYGLLVKNVEEFPYDPMEIANKIKNHVFSKNLGVLDLHYRANDEPPGNGGFLLNGGRLYLDMGHLEYASPECSNLVDLVTFDRAGDTLIQEAVEELGWTDQISFIKNNVDLETNATFGCHENYLVGR
;
A
#
# COMPACT_ATOMS: atom_id res chain seq x y z
N MET A 1 13.89 -21.77 -18.50
CA MET A 1 14.09 -20.35 -18.09
C MET A 1 14.77 -20.37 -16.74
N LYS A 2 15.84 -19.60 -16.54
CA LYS A 2 16.42 -19.41 -15.20
C LYS A 2 15.34 -18.76 -14.33
N ASN A 3 15.19 -19.22 -13.08
CA ASN A 3 14.24 -18.67 -12.13
C ASN A 3 14.48 -17.16 -12.00
N ARG A 4 13.47 -16.37 -12.38
CA ARG A 4 13.46 -14.93 -12.14
C ARG A 4 12.65 -14.67 -10.90
N ILE A 5 12.98 -13.60 -10.19
CA ILE A 5 12.21 -13.09 -9.07
C ILE A 5 11.51 -11.81 -9.55
N TYR A 6 10.27 -11.66 -9.18
CA TYR A 6 9.39 -10.56 -9.52
C TYR A 6 8.83 -9.91 -8.26
N GLY A 7 8.59 -8.63 -8.31
CA GLY A 7 7.86 -7.90 -7.29
C GLY A 7 7.08 -6.75 -7.92
N ILE A 8 5.97 -6.38 -7.30
CA ILE A 8 5.16 -5.20 -7.66
C ILE A 8 5.03 -4.32 -6.43
N GLU A 9 5.20 -3.04 -6.61
CA GLU A 9 4.87 -1.97 -5.69
C GLU A 9 3.73 -1.14 -6.28
N THR A 10 2.68 -0.93 -5.52
CA THR A 10 1.50 -0.17 -5.95
C THR A 10 1.21 0.94 -4.97
N GLU A 11 1.26 2.18 -5.41
CA GLU A 11 0.73 3.34 -4.72
C GLU A 11 -0.79 3.44 -4.98
N TYR A 12 -1.53 3.77 -3.93
CA TYR A 12 -2.98 3.93 -4.01
C TYR A 12 -3.37 5.40 -3.94
N GLY A 13 -4.09 5.86 -4.96
CA GLY A 13 -4.79 7.13 -4.92
C GLY A 13 -5.98 7.05 -3.97
N LEU A 14 -6.14 8.06 -3.11
CA LEU A 14 -7.22 8.16 -2.16
C LEU A 14 -8.31 9.10 -2.68
N LEU A 15 -9.54 8.60 -2.73
CA LEU A 15 -10.74 9.40 -2.98
C LEU A 15 -11.56 9.50 -1.70
N VAL A 16 -11.90 10.70 -1.29
CA VAL A 16 -12.78 11.00 -0.15
C VAL A 16 -14.04 11.68 -0.66
N LYS A 17 -15.21 11.11 -0.34
CA LYS A 17 -16.49 11.64 -0.70
C LYS A 17 -16.85 12.78 0.21
N ASN A 18 -17.02 13.91 0.11
CA ASN A 18 -17.28 15.00 1.05
C ASN A 18 -16.06 15.31 1.92
N VAL A 19 -14.97 15.71 1.29
CA VAL A 19 -13.69 16.04 1.95
C VAL A 19 -13.87 17.04 3.10
N GLU A 20 -14.80 18.03 2.96
CA GLU A 20 -15.06 19.04 3.99
C GLU A 20 -15.74 18.50 5.26
N GLU A 21 -16.41 17.37 5.15
CA GLU A 21 -17.13 16.73 6.26
C GLU A 21 -16.34 15.60 6.91
N PHE A 22 -15.31 15.09 6.23
CA PHE A 22 -14.51 13.98 6.74
C PHE A 22 -13.46 14.50 7.73
N PRO A 23 -13.35 13.91 8.94
CA PRO A 23 -12.57 14.51 10.03
C PRO A 23 -11.06 14.34 9.91
N TYR A 24 -10.57 13.67 8.86
CA TYR A 24 -9.16 13.34 8.68
C TYR A 24 -8.66 13.80 7.32
N ASP A 25 -7.42 14.28 7.26
CA ASP A 25 -6.74 14.55 6.01
C ASP A 25 -6.27 13.24 5.30
N PRO A 26 -5.88 13.30 4.03
CA PRO A 26 -5.47 12.10 3.28
C PRO A 26 -4.33 11.30 3.92
N MET A 27 -3.33 11.96 4.50
CA MET A 27 -2.21 11.30 5.16
C MET A 27 -2.65 10.62 6.46
N GLU A 28 -3.53 11.27 7.24
CA GLU A 28 -4.13 10.69 8.45
C GLU A 28 -4.96 9.46 8.12
N ILE A 29 -5.75 9.50 7.04
CA ILE A 29 -6.53 8.36 6.56
C ILE A 29 -5.61 7.18 6.21
N ALA A 30 -4.61 7.41 5.37
CA ALA A 30 -3.65 6.38 4.97
C ALA A 30 -2.92 5.77 6.19
N ASN A 31 -2.52 6.62 7.14
CA ASN A 31 -1.87 6.18 8.38
C ASN A 31 -2.81 5.36 9.28
N LYS A 32 -4.08 5.75 9.40
CA LYS A 32 -5.08 5.00 10.17
C LYS A 32 -5.35 3.62 9.58
N ILE A 33 -5.47 3.52 8.26
CA ILE A 33 -5.64 2.23 7.56
C ILE A 33 -4.42 1.35 7.77
N LYS A 34 -3.21 1.86 7.54
CA LYS A 34 -1.97 1.13 7.83
C LYS A 34 -1.94 0.62 9.27
N ASN A 35 -2.18 1.49 10.24
CA ASN A 35 -2.14 1.12 11.65
C ASN A 35 -3.22 0.10 12.01
N HIS A 36 -4.41 0.19 11.39
CA HIS A 36 -5.47 -0.79 11.57
C HIS A 36 -5.02 -2.18 11.12
N VAL A 37 -4.42 -2.30 9.93
CA VAL A 37 -3.88 -3.57 9.42
C VAL A 37 -2.88 -4.19 10.41
N PHE A 38 -1.93 -3.41 10.91
CA PHE A 38 -0.94 -3.92 11.87
C PHE A 38 -1.53 -4.25 13.24
N SER A 39 -2.61 -3.57 13.66
CA SER A 39 -3.33 -3.89 14.89
C SER A 39 -4.01 -5.26 14.86
N LYS A 40 -4.28 -5.81 13.68
CA LYS A 40 -4.86 -7.15 13.44
C LYS A 40 -3.82 -8.28 13.52
N ASN A 41 -2.57 -7.98 13.87
CA ASN A 41 -1.45 -8.93 13.86
C ASN A 41 -1.18 -9.57 12.47
N LEU A 42 -1.49 -8.86 11.40
CA LEU A 42 -1.20 -9.28 10.02
C LEU A 42 0.24 -8.98 9.60
N GLY A 43 1.04 -8.40 10.47
CA GLY A 43 2.42 -8.06 10.23
C GLY A 43 3.06 -7.40 11.45
N VAL A 44 4.26 -6.86 11.25
CA VAL A 44 5.05 -6.16 12.27
C VAL A 44 5.47 -4.80 11.74
N LEU A 45 5.17 -3.73 12.50
CA LEU A 45 5.66 -2.38 12.17
C LEU A 45 7.18 -2.34 12.23
N ASP A 46 7.79 -1.68 11.25
CA ASP A 46 9.21 -1.38 11.24
C ASP A 46 9.47 -0.14 12.10
N LEU A 47 10.09 -0.33 13.25
CA LEU A 47 10.42 0.73 14.19
C LEU A 47 11.88 1.22 14.04
N HIS A 48 12.61 0.76 13.02
CA HIS A 48 13.95 1.24 12.74
C HIS A 48 13.91 2.58 12.03
N TYR A 49 14.83 3.46 12.39
CA TYR A 49 15.06 4.68 11.61
C TYR A 49 15.83 4.33 10.34
N ARG A 50 15.24 4.59 9.18
CA ARG A 50 15.88 4.34 7.89
C ARG A 50 16.37 5.64 7.23
N ALA A 51 15.44 6.59 7.05
CA ALA A 51 15.71 7.90 6.46
C ALA A 51 14.71 8.93 6.98
N ASN A 52 14.88 10.21 6.64
CA ASN A 52 13.96 11.26 7.08
C ASN A 52 12.55 11.12 6.53
N ASP A 53 12.40 10.54 5.36
CA ASP A 53 11.15 10.22 4.66
C ASP A 53 10.57 8.86 5.09
N GLU A 54 11.36 8.01 5.75
CA GLU A 54 10.92 6.74 6.34
C GLU A 54 11.15 6.71 7.86
N PRO A 55 10.37 7.46 8.65
CA PRO A 55 10.51 7.46 10.11
C PRO A 55 10.04 6.12 10.71
N PRO A 56 10.45 5.80 11.94
CA PRO A 56 9.97 4.62 12.66
C PRO A 56 8.44 4.53 12.66
N GLY A 57 7.89 3.37 12.28
CA GLY A 57 6.44 3.15 12.18
C GLY A 57 5.80 3.68 10.90
N ASN A 58 6.57 4.20 9.95
CA ASN A 58 6.07 4.62 8.64
C ASN A 58 5.45 3.46 7.85
N GLY A 59 5.91 2.25 8.07
CA GLY A 59 5.39 1.02 7.48
C GLY A 59 5.82 -0.21 8.24
N GLY A 60 5.56 -1.37 7.67
CA GLY A 60 5.95 -2.64 8.26
C GLY A 60 5.89 -3.81 7.29
N PHE A 61 6.31 -4.95 7.76
CA PHE A 61 6.35 -6.19 7.00
C PHE A 61 5.15 -7.06 7.35
N LEU A 62 4.45 -7.53 6.34
CA LEU A 62 3.28 -8.39 6.46
C LEU A 62 3.70 -9.85 6.60
N LEU A 63 2.81 -10.68 7.15
CA LEU A 63 3.08 -12.12 7.34
C LEU A 63 3.26 -12.88 6.03
N ASN A 64 2.73 -12.35 4.92
CA ASN A 64 2.94 -12.92 3.59
C ASN A 64 4.30 -12.56 2.96
N GLY A 65 5.13 -11.76 3.65
CA GLY A 65 6.41 -11.28 3.17
C GLY A 65 6.35 -9.96 2.38
N GLY A 66 5.15 -9.42 2.15
CA GLY A 66 4.96 -8.11 1.55
C GLY A 66 5.20 -6.96 2.54
N ARG A 67 5.09 -5.74 2.07
CA ARG A 67 5.24 -4.52 2.88
C ARG A 67 4.05 -3.60 2.67
N LEU A 68 3.56 -2.99 3.74
CA LEU A 68 2.57 -1.91 3.70
C LEU A 68 3.18 -0.69 4.39
N TYR A 69 3.19 0.44 3.72
CA TYR A 69 3.89 1.63 4.22
C TYR A 69 3.31 2.91 3.60
N LEU A 70 3.79 4.06 4.07
CA LEU A 70 3.49 5.35 3.48
C LEU A 70 4.70 5.83 2.68
N ASP A 71 4.49 6.17 1.41
CA ASP A 71 5.47 6.88 0.60
C ASP A 71 4.90 8.23 0.16
N MET A 72 5.61 9.30 0.49
CA MET A 72 5.22 10.68 0.21
C MET A 72 3.75 11.02 0.57
N GLY A 73 3.20 10.32 1.57
CA GLY A 73 1.81 10.49 2.03
C GLY A 73 0.79 9.55 1.39
N HIS A 74 1.19 8.75 0.41
CA HIS A 74 0.36 7.73 -0.21
C HIS A 74 0.50 6.39 0.51
N LEU A 75 -0.59 5.63 0.57
CA LEU A 75 -0.53 4.25 1.02
C LEU A 75 0.04 3.40 -0.10
N GLU A 76 1.07 2.62 0.21
CA GLU A 76 1.75 1.76 -0.75
C GLU A 76 1.84 0.32 -0.24
N TYR A 77 1.58 -0.61 -1.15
CA TYR A 77 1.76 -2.04 -0.91
C TYR A 77 2.81 -2.60 -1.86
N ALA A 78 3.86 -3.20 -1.29
CA ALA A 78 4.84 -3.99 -2.02
C ALA A 78 4.54 -5.48 -1.83
N SER A 79 4.47 -6.21 -2.95
CA SER A 79 4.33 -7.67 -2.92
C SER A 79 5.56 -8.33 -2.31
N PRO A 80 5.45 -9.56 -1.77
CA PRO A 80 6.64 -10.37 -1.52
C PRO A 80 7.36 -10.71 -2.84
N GLU A 81 8.59 -11.18 -2.72
CA GLU A 81 9.36 -11.72 -3.84
C GLU A 81 8.70 -12.98 -4.40
N CYS A 82 8.33 -12.96 -5.67
CA CYS A 82 7.61 -14.04 -6.34
C CYS A 82 8.49 -14.72 -7.40
N SER A 83 8.44 -16.04 -7.48
CA SER A 83 9.16 -16.81 -8.50
C SER A 83 8.33 -17.12 -9.75
N ASN A 84 7.05 -16.80 -9.74
CA ASN A 84 6.14 -16.97 -10.87
C ASN A 84 5.08 -15.87 -10.92
N LEU A 85 4.44 -15.69 -12.06
CA LEU A 85 3.49 -14.60 -12.30
C LEU A 85 2.13 -14.82 -11.61
N VAL A 86 1.74 -16.06 -11.34
CA VAL A 86 0.48 -16.35 -10.64
C VAL A 86 0.55 -15.86 -9.21
N ASP A 87 1.64 -16.17 -8.50
CA ASP A 87 1.86 -15.68 -7.15
C ASP A 87 1.94 -14.15 -7.13
N LEU A 88 2.63 -13.55 -8.10
CA LEU A 88 2.75 -12.09 -8.21
C LEU A 88 1.38 -11.40 -8.27
N VAL A 89 0.51 -11.86 -9.18
CA VAL A 89 -0.86 -11.31 -9.32
C VAL A 89 -1.69 -11.61 -8.07
N THR A 90 -1.52 -12.78 -7.47
CA THR A 90 -2.24 -13.15 -6.26
C THR A 90 -1.87 -12.23 -5.08
N PHE A 91 -0.59 -11.93 -4.90
CA PHE A 91 -0.15 -11.03 -3.84
C PHE A 91 -0.49 -9.57 -4.11
N ASP A 92 -0.46 -9.10 -5.36
CA ASP A 92 -0.96 -7.76 -5.71
C ASP A 92 -2.45 -7.61 -5.35
N ARG A 93 -3.27 -8.62 -5.68
CA ARG A 93 -4.69 -8.64 -5.29
C ARG A 93 -4.92 -8.78 -3.80
N ALA A 94 -4.03 -9.46 -3.09
CA ALA A 94 -4.10 -9.53 -1.63
C ALA A 94 -3.87 -8.15 -0.99
N GLY A 95 -3.02 -7.31 -1.57
CA GLY A 95 -2.86 -5.91 -1.15
C GLY A 95 -4.15 -5.11 -1.29
N ASP A 96 -4.85 -5.23 -2.43
CA ASP A 96 -6.15 -4.59 -2.66
C ASP A 96 -7.17 -5.02 -1.60
N THR A 97 -7.28 -6.33 -1.37
CA THR A 97 -8.21 -6.90 -0.39
C THR A 97 -7.92 -6.41 1.01
N LEU A 98 -6.65 -6.40 1.41
CA LEU A 98 -6.22 -5.96 2.74
C LEU A 98 -6.62 -4.50 3.04
N ILE A 99 -6.46 -3.62 2.06
CA ILE A 99 -6.81 -2.20 2.19
C ILE A 99 -8.32 -2.05 2.21
N GLN A 100 -9.04 -2.76 1.35
CA GLN A 100 -10.50 -2.73 1.32
C GLN A 100 -11.11 -3.22 2.63
N GLU A 101 -10.66 -4.34 3.17
CA GLU A 101 -11.11 -4.87 4.47
C GLU A 101 -10.85 -3.87 5.59
N ALA A 102 -9.70 -3.19 5.60
CA ALA A 102 -9.41 -2.16 6.59
C ALA A 102 -10.37 -0.96 6.49
N VAL A 103 -10.74 -0.53 5.28
CA VAL A 103 -11.74 0.53 5.07
C VAL A 103 -13.12 0.10 5.58
N GLU A 104 -13.53 -1.15 5.31
CA GLU A 104 -14.79 -1.71 5.76
C GLU A 104 -14.86 -1.81 7.28
N GLU A 105 -13.82 -2.34 7.91
CA GLU A 105 -13.76 -2.50 9.38
C GLU A 105 -13.70 -1.15 10.13
N LEU A 106 -13.14 -0.11 9.51
CA LEU A 106 -13.17 1.26 10.04
C LEU A 106 -14.53 1.95 9.82
N GLY A 107 -15.46 1.34 9.09
CA GLY A 107 -16.78 1.89 8.79
C GLY A 107 -16.76 3.00 7.75
N TRP A 108 -15.77 3.02 6.85
CA TRP A 108 -15.55 4.11 5.90
C TRP A 108 -15.95 3.79 4.45
N THR A 109 -16.57 2.64 4.20
CA THR A 109 -16.90 2.13 2.85
C THR A 109 -17.67 3.11 1.98
N ASP A 110 -18.60 3.90 2.56
CA ASP A 110 -19.40 4.86 1.81
C ASP A 110 -18.69 6.21 1.60
N GLN A 111 -17.54 6.42 2.23
CA GLN A 111 -16.85 7.72 2.30
C GLN A 111 -15.49 7.69 1.63
N ILE A 112 -14.81 6.54 1.62
CA ILE A 112 -13.44 6.39 1.14
C ILE A 112 -13.36 5.30 0.09
N SER A 113 -12.60 5.58 -0.97
CA SER A 113 -12.21 4.61 -1.97
C SER A 113 -10.74 4.76 -2.30
N PHE A 114 -10.07 3.64 -2.52
CA PHE A 114 -8.72 3.60 -3.07
C PHE A 114 -8.76 3.23 -4.55
N ILE A 115 -7.96 3.91 -5.34
CA ILE A 115 -7.83 3.67 -6.77
C ILE A 115 -6.38 3.40 -7.13
N LYS A 116 -6.19 2.56 -8.14
CA LYS A 116 -4.92 2.37 -8.84
C LYS A 116 -4.97 3.19 -10.12
N ASN A 117 -4.24 4.30 -10.14
CA ASN A 117 -4.22 5.22 -11.27
C ASN A 117 -2.85 5.88 -11.36
N ASN A 118 -2.25 5.90 -12.53
CA ASN A 118 -0.94 6.48 -12.72
C ASN A 118 -0.94 8.01 -12.81
N VAL A 119 -2.06 8.60 -13.21
CA VAL A 119 -2.21 10.06 -13.36
C VAL A 119 -3.61 10.49 -12.98
N ASP A 120 -3.70 11.48 -12.10
CA ASP A 120 -4.92 12.25 -11.91
C ASP A 120 -4.91 13.46 -12.86
N LEU A 121 -5.88 13.51 -13.76
CA LEU A 121 -5.94 14.55 -14.80
C LEU A 121 -6.39 15.92 -14.26
N GLU A 122 -6.99 15.99 -13.08
CA GLU A 122 -7.43 17.24 -12.48
C GLU A 122 -6.28 17.93 -11.71
N THR A 123 -5.56 17.16 -10.92
CA THR A 123 -4.49 17.67 -10.05
C THR A 123 -3.10 17.51 -10.64
N ASN A 124 -2.94 16.71 -11.70
CA ASN A 124 -1.66 16.21 -12.25
C ASN A 124 -0.83 15.42 -11.22
N ALA A 125 -1.45 14.93 -10.15
CA ALA A 125 -0.79 14.00 -9.25
C ALA A 125 -0.49 12.67 -9.95
N THR A 126 0.62 12.06 -9.61
CA THR A 126 1.03 10.76 -10.14
C THR A 126 1.07 9.73 -9.03
N PHE A 127 0.70 8.49 -9.37
CA PHE A 127 0.75 7.34 -8.49
C PHE A 127 1.58 6.26 -9.14
N GLY A 128 2.56 5.73 -8.41
CA GLY A 128 3.48 4.73 -8.95
C GLY A 128 2.88 3.33 -9.01
N CYS A 129 3.28 2.59 -10.04
CA CYS A 129 3.19 1.15 -10.06
C CYS A 129 4.55 0.64 -10.54
N HIS A 130 5.38 0.19 -9.60
CA HIS A 130 6.74 -0.23 -9.89
C HIS A 130 6.79 -1.75 -10.06
N GLU A 131 7.40 -2.18 -11.15
CA GLU A 131 7.67 -3.59 -11.40
C GLU A 131 9.16 -3.88 -11.22
N ASN A 132 9.47 -4.81 -10.31
CA ASN A 132 10.83 -5.16 -9.96
C ASN A 132 11.19 -6.55 -10.52
N TYR A 133 12.30 -6.63 -11.25
CA TYR A 133 12.77 -7.86 -11.88
C TYR A 133 14.21 -8.16 -11.50
N LEU A 134 14.45 -9.26 -10.83
CA LEU A 134 15.80 -9.77 -10.63
C LEU A 134 16.27 -10.46 -11.90
N VAL A 135 17.29 -9.92 -12.55
CA VAL A 135 17.92 -10.48 -13.74
C VAL A 135 19.33 -10.98 -13.41
N GLY A 136 19.69 -12.18 -13.92
CA GLY A 136 21.06 -12.67 -13.83
C GLY A 136 21.98 -11.83 -14.73
N ARG A 137 23.17 -11.53 -14.22
CA ARG A 137 24.26 -10.95 -15.01
C ARG A 137 24.91 -12.02 -15.91
#